data_91c2e564ef4cb19a07e7d6ec3ae12420
#
_entry.id   91c2e564ef4cb19a07e7d6ec3ae12420
#
_cell.length_a   1.000
_cell.length_b   1.000
_cell.length_c   1.000
_cell.angle_alpha   90.00
_cell.angle_beta   90.00
_cell.angle_gamma   90.00
#
_symmetry.space_group_name_H-M   'P 1'
#
loop_
_entity.id
_entity.type
_entity.pdbx_description
1 polymer ?
#
loop_
_entity_poly.entity_id
_entity_poly.type
_entity_poly.pdbx_seq_one_letter_code
_entity_poly.pdbx_strand_id
1 'polypeptide(L)'
;MEKDKKITAKIYPFYPNGQFYFERGVEAFREQRIKEAIRYLVRASELEPGEPVILCQLAICYTEIGQFHKSNQLLREIMEKRLGNMEYCYYFIANNFAYMKDYRRALQYANRYLEIAADGDYAEEAKDLIEVLLEETPFGETIENGFSKLEQEFYSYKKEINRYLAEEDSASACDILKKVIDEKPNFWPAYNQLAALYFEQLKEEEGVKVLSDLISRNPGNLLGLCDLFIYHFYKGNREKADSLYSELRDVLPVLSHHKEKIGLIHAMMGDYEEADDLLEQVADLEVTERSKYYYYRAKSAYYLDEVEEAKMFWHSFLECDLYEDTRFPWEQEADLTNDTRLVLEMLQAESDMTHLLGVYAMTVSGNRPEFVLFHPLLDMSSWSYMEHLMFTDFDYFPDGNIEQNCYLIMKAMTILRENGLLLNEENLPLYETVFSLVLMENRKELILGRYTIETVASAIAKIFLPEMKLASVDEFECSKCARDIERVLSR
;
A
#
# COMPACT_ATOMS: atom_id res chain seq x y z
N MET A 1 -44.16 15.11 72.30
CA MET A 1 -42.74 14.75 72.34
C MET A 1 -42.35 14.20 70.98
N GLU A 2 -41.98 15.10 70.06
CA GLU A 2 -41.40 14.72 68.74
C GLU A 2 -39.92 14.38 68.95
N LYS A 3 -39.55 13.17 68.54
CA LYS A 3 -38.17 12.73 68.53
C LYS A 3 -37.47 13.34 67.33
N ASP A 4 -36.54 14.27 67.61
CA ASP A 4 -35.55 14.76 66.60
C ASP A 4 -34.79 13.57 66.01
N LYS A 5 -35.06 13.25 64.73
CA LYS A 5 -34.23 12.33 63.97
C LYS A 5 -32.93 13.09 63.63
N LYS A 6 -31.85 12.83 64.35
CA LYS A 6 -30.50 13.22 63.94
C LYS A 6 -30.21 12.57 62.59
N ILE A 7 -30.20 13.38 61.55
CA ILE A 7 -29.67 12.98 60.24
C ILE A 7 -28.16 12.86 60.36
N THR A 8 -27.64 11.66 60.48
CA THR A 8 -26.23 11.38 60.41
C THR A 8 -25.81 11.37 58.96
N ALA A 9 -25.11 12.43 58.53
CA ALA A 9 -24.49 12.47 57.18
C ALA A 9 -23.46 11.34 57.10
N LYS A 10 -23.63 10.44 56.13
CA LYS A 10 -22.60 9.43 55.79
C LYS A 10 -21.56 10.11 54.89
N ILE A 11 -20.33 10.23 55.39
CA ILE A 11 -19.20 10.70 54.60
C ILE A 11 -18.69 9.49 53.80
N TYR A 12 -18.81 9.55 52.47
CA TYR A 12 -18.18 8.61 51.57
C TYR A 12 -16.86 9.14 51.14
N PRO A 13 -15.79 8.33 51.12
CA PRO A 13 -14.51 8.77 50.61
C PRO A 13 -14.65 9.11 49.13
N PHE A 14 -14.24 10.33 48.75
CA PHE A 14 -14.20 10.76 47.37
C PHE A 14 -12.87 10.36 46.77
N TYR A 15 -12.90 9.48 45.78
CA TYR A 15 -11.74 9.09 44.97
C TYR A 15 -11.81 9.82 43.64
N PRO A 16 -11.00 10.86 43.41
CA PRO A 16 -10.99 11.57 42.14
C PRO A 16 -10.54 10.63 41.03
N ASN A 17 -11.34 10.52 39.95
CA ASN A 17 -11.05 9.77 38.72
C ASN A 17 -10.47 10.71 37.63
N GLY A 18 -10.17 10.18 36.45
CA GLY A 18 -9.67 10.95 35.32
C GLY A 18 -10.62 12.07 34.89
N GLN A 19 -11.90 11.81 34.84
CA GLN A 19 -12.93 12.79 34.53
C GLN A 19 -12.90 14.03 35.49
N PHE A 20 -12.75 13.79 36.79
CA PHE A 20 -12.63 14.86 37.76
C PHE A 20 -11.44 15.76 37.49
N TYR A 21 -10.28 15.17 37.21
CA TYR A 21 -9.07 15.94 36.89
C TYR A 21 -9.16 16.63 35.53
N PHE A 22 -9.81 16.01 34.55
CA PHE A 22 -10.09 16.63 33.26
C PHE A 22 -10.94 17.89 33.41
N GLU A 23 -12.06 17.83 34.13
CA GLU A 23 -12.95 18.99 34.37
C GLU A 23 -12.18 20.12 35.08
N ARG A 24 -11.36 19.80 36.07
CA ARG A 24 -10.49 20.79 36.75
C ARG A 24 -9.45 21.37 35.83
N GLY A 25 -8.89 20.58 34.91
CA GLY A 25 -7.96 21.02 33.89
C GLY A 25 -8.59 22.01 32.93
N VAL A 26 -9.78 21.71 32.42
CA VAL A 26 -10.54 22.58 31.51
C VAL A 26 -10.96 23.89 32.22
N GLU A 27 -11.40 23.83 33.49
CA GLU A 27 -11.72 25.01 34.30
C GLU A 27 -10.48 25.93 34.47
N ALA A 28 -9.35 25.33 34.84
CA ALA A 28 -8.08 26.08 34.99
C ALA A 28 -7.61 26.70 33.66
N PHE A 29 -7.81 25.99 32.53
CA PHE A 29 -7.51 26.53 31.19
C PHE A 29 -8.37 27.73 30.86
N ARG A 30 -9.69 27.64 31.08
CA ARG A 30 -10.63 28.78 30.87
C ARG A 30 -10.26 30.00 31.71
N GLU A 31 -9.72 29.81 32.90
CA GLU A 31 -9.26 30.85 33.80
C GLU A 31 -7.82 31.31 33.49
N GLN A 32 -7.25 30.91 32.34
CA GLN A 32 -5.87 31.23 31.90
C GLN A 32 -4.77 30.76 32.85
N ARG A 33 -5.08 29.80 33.73
CA ARG A 33 -4.12 29.18 34.63
C ARG A 33 -3.46 27.95 33.98
N ILE A 34 -2.78 28.17 32.84
CA ILE A 34 -2.33 27.11 31.93
C ILE A 34 -1.43 26.07 32.60
N LYS A 35 -0.48 26.50 33.47
CA LYS A 35 0.40 25.57 34.20
C LYS A 35 -0.36 24.67 35.17
N GLU A 36 -1.44 25.14 35.75
CA GLU A 36 -2.30 24.37 36.63
C GLU A 36 -3.19 23.44 35.82
N ALA A 37 -3.70 23.87 34.69
CA ALA A 37 -4.42 23.05 33.73
C ALA A 37 -3.59 21.84 33.28
N ILE A 38 -2.33 22.06 32.90
CA ILE A 38 -1.40 20.98 32.53
C ILE A 38 -1.27 19.95 33.64
N ARG A 39 -1.09 20.37 34.90
CA ARG A 39 -0.95 19.43 36.03
C ARG A 39 -2.19 18.55 36.21
N TYR A 40 -3.37 19.13 36.09
CA TYR A 40 -4.62 18.39 36.19
C TYR A 40 -4.80 17.44 35.01
N LEU A 41 -4.53 17.90 33.77
CA LEU A 41 -4.68 17.10 32.56
C LEU A 41 -3.64 15.95 32.48
N VAL A 42 -2.40 16.15 32.93
CA VAL A 42 -1.42 15.07 33.08
C VAL A 42 -1.94 14.04 34.06
N ARG A 43 -2.49 14.47 35.21
CA ARG A 43 -3.06 13.51 36.14
C ARG A 43 -4.28 12.79 35.61
N ALA A 44 -5.11 13.45 34.80
CA ALA A 44 -6.22 12.84 34.09
C ALA A 44 -5.72 11.76 33.10
N SER A 45 -4.69 12.05 32.30
CA SER A 45 -4.12 11.10 31.33
C SER A 45 -3.43 9.90 31.97
N GLU A 46 -2.86 10.05 33.19
CA GLU A 46 -2.33 8.93 33.97
C GLU A 46 -3.45 7.97 34.46
N LEU A 47 -4.62 8.51 34.77
CA LEU A 47 -5.76 7.74 35.28
C LEU A 47 -6.61 7.14 34.16
N GLU A 48 -6.67 7.78 33.02
CA GLU A 48 -7.39 7.35 31.81
C GLU A 48 -6.43 7.43 30.59
N PRO A 49 -5.50 6.46 30.48
CA PRO A 49 -4.51 6.46 29.41
C PRO A 49 -5.16 6.29 28.04
N GLY A 50 -4.76 7.13 27.08
CA GLY A 50 -5.23 7.05 25.70
C GLY A 50 -6.60 7.70 25.45
N GLU A 51 -7.18 8.40 26.42
CA GLU A 51 -8.44 9.16 26.20
C GLU A 51 -8.17 10.39 25.30
N PRO A 52 -8.71 10.42 24.05
CA PRO A 52 -8.33 11.43 23.05
C PRO A 52 -8.63 12.84 23.48
N VAL A 53 -9.75 13.04 24.18
CA VAL A 53 -10.20 14.38 24.62
C VAL A 53 -9.23 14.95 25.65
N ILE A 54 -8.72 14.10 26.56
CA ILE A 54 -7.72 14.51 27.56
C ILE A 54 -6.40 14.87 26.88
N LEU A 55 -5.93 14.02 25.96
CA LEU A 55 -4.67 14.23 25.23
C LEU A 55 -4.74 15.49 24.35
N CYS A 56 -5.87 15.71 23.67
CA CYS A 56 -6.08 16.90 22.86
C CYS A 56 -6.06 18.17 23.70
N GLN A 57 -6.79 18.22 24.81
CA GLN A 57 -6.81 19.38 25.70
C GLN A 57 -5.44 19.66 26.31
N LEU A 58 -4.67 18.60 26.62
CA LEU A 58 -3.30 18.72 27.11
C LEU A 58 -2.36 19.27 26.00
N ALA A 59 -2.54 18.81 24.75
CA ALA A 59 -1.79 19.32 23.59
C ALA A 59 -2.04 20.81 23.38
N ILE A 60 -3.30 21.27 23.45
CA ILE A 60 -3.67 22.68 23.37
C ILE A 60 -2.99 23.49 24.48
N CYS A 61 -2.98 22.99 25.72
CA CYS A 61 -2.27 23.65 26.81
C CYS A 61 -0.76 23.77 26.58
N TYR A 62 -0.14 22.77 25.96
CA TYR A 62 1.28 22.84 25.59
C TYR A 62 1.54 23.85 24.47
N THR A 63 0.63 23.99 23.51
CA THR A 63 0.69 25.06 22.48
C THR A 63 0.69 26.45 23.13
N GLU A 64 -0.20 26.71 24.08
CA GLU A 64 -0.34 27.98 24.77
C GLU A 64 0.93 28.40 25.53
N ILE A 65 1.74 27.46 25.98
CA ILE A 65 3.02 27.76 26.66
C ILE A 65 4.24 27.64 25.74
N GLY A 66 4.03 27.54 24.43
CA GLY A 66 5.08 27.46 23.41
C GLY A 66 5.83 26.10 23.36
N GLN A 67 5.30 25.04 23.99
CA GLN A 67 5.91 23.72 23.94
C GLN A 67 5.35 22.91 22.74
N PHE A 68 5.50 23.45 21.53
CA PHE A 68 4.93 22.94 20.30
C PHE A 68 5.32 21.49 19.99
N HIS A 69 6.57 21.09 20.28
CA HIS A 69 7.00 19.70 20.06
C HIS A 69 6.22 18.70 20.93
N LYS A 70 5.97 19.04 22.21
CA LYS A 70 5.18 18.16 23.08
C LYS A 70 3.71 18.09 22.65
N SER A 71 3.16 19.24 22.23
CA SER A 71 1.82 19.29 21.66
C SER A 71 1.73 18.39 20.44
N ASN A 72 2.64 18.53 19.47
CA ASN A 72 2.67 17.70 18.27
C ASN A 72 2.84 16.21 18.58
N GLN A 73 3.63 15.84 19.59
CA GLN A 73 3.78 14.45 20.03
C GLN A 73 2.46 13.85 20.51
N LEU A 74 1.69 14.58 21.34
CA LEU A 74 0.39 14.11 21.83
C LEU A 74 -0.64 14.02 20.70
N LEU A 75 -0.68 15.01 19.80
CA LEU A 75 -1.59 14.99 18.66
C LEU A 75 -1.29 13.83 17.70
N ARG A 76 -0.01 13.53 17.48
CA ARG A 76 0.39 12.32 16.70
C ARG A 76 0.00 11.03 17.43
N GLU A 77 0.20 10.95 18.75
CA GLU A 77 -0.23 9.79 19.53
C GLU A 77 -1.73 9.50 19.39
N ILE A 78 -2.59 10.56 19.35
CA ILE A 78 -4.02 10.41 19.08
C ILE A 78 -4.24 9.82 17.67
N MET A 79 -3.50 10.29 16.68
CA MET A 79 -3.62 9.86 15.29
C MET A 79 -3.12 8.43 15.09
N GLU A 80 -1.93 8.10 15.60
CA GLU A 80 -1.30 6.77 15.49
C GLU A 80 -2.14 5.66 16.13
N LYS A 81 -2.72 5.97 17.30
CA LYS A 81 -3.59 5.03 18.02
C LYS A 81 -5.04 5.03 17.55
N ARG A 82 -5.37 5.83 16.53
CA ARG A 82 -6.74 5.99 16.00
C ARG A 82 -7.80 6.22 17.07
N LEU A 83 -7.49 7.12 17.98
CA LEU A 83 -8.34 7.42 19.14
C LEU A 83 -9.44 8.44 18.76
N GLY A 84 -10.52 7.98 18.15
CA GLY A 84 -11.72 8.83 17.85
C GLY A 84 -11.61 9.65 16.56
N ASN A 85 -12.36 10.78 16.49
CA ASN A 85 -12.30 11.70 15.35
C ASN A 85 -11.01 12.51 15.40
N MET A 86 -10.12 12.29 14.43
CA MET A 86 -8.71 12.76 14.45
C MET A 86 -8.47 13.97 13.55
N GLU A 87 -9.46 14.40 12.77
CA GLU A 87 -9.30 15.46 11.78
C GLU A 87 -8.79 16.77 12.39
N TYR A 88 -9.26 17.15 13.59
CA TYR A 88 -8.80 18.36 14.29
C TYR A 88 -7.31 18.35 14.64
N CYS A 89 -6.70 17.16 14.77
CA CYS A 89 -5.27 17.04 15.04
C CYS A 89 -4.43 17.70 13.94
N TYR A 90 -4.85 17.56 12.68
CA TYR A 90 -4.17 18.19 11.54
C TYR A 90 -4.17 19.71 11.66
N TYR A 91 -5.29 20.30 12.02
CA TYR A 91 -5.40 21.75 12.22
C TYR A 91 -4.50 22.26 13.36
N PHE A 92 -4.51 21.59 14.52
CA PHE A 92 -3.68 22.01 15.65
C PHE A 92 -2.18 21.83 15.39
N ILE A 93 -1.79 20.76 14.67
CA ILE A 93 -0.39 20.58 14.25
C ILE A 93 0.01 21.65 13.24
N ALA A 94 -0.87 22.04 12.30
CA ALA A 94 -0.62 23.14 11.37
C ALA A 94 -0.34 24.45 12.11
N ASN A 95 -1.17 24.79 13.10
CA ASN A 95 -0.95 25.97 13.95
C ASN A 95 0.39 25.91 14.69
N ASN A 96 0.73 24.76 15.28
CA ASN A 96 2.02 24.61 15.98
C ASN A 96 3.20 24.86 15.03
N PHE A 97 3.16 24.33 13.80
CA PHE A 97 4.22 24.58 12.81
C PHE A 97 4.24 26.05 12.36
N ALA A 98 3.08 26.70 12.24
CA ALA A 98 3.02 28.12 11.95
C ALA A 98 3.71 28.96 13.03
N TYR A 99 3.44 28.70 14.32
CA TYR A 99 4.14 29.36 15.45
C TYR A 99 5.64 29.05 15.48
N MET A 100 6.05 27.86 15.02
CA MET A 100 7.46 27.50 14.87
C MET A 100 8.12 28.14 13.65
N LYS A 101 7.38 28.88 12.83
CA LYS A 101 7.79 29.46 11.54
C LYS A 101 8.17 28.41 10.49
N ASP A 102 7.74 27.18 10.67
CA ASP A 102 7.85 26.14 9.66
C ASP A 102 6.60 26.18 8.77
N TYR A 103 6.55 27.22 7.95
CA TYR A 103 5.39 27.52 7.11
C TYR A 103 5.09 26.41 6.10
N ARG A 104 6.10 25.69 5.68
CA ARG A 104 5.95 24.55 4.77
C ARG A 104 5.11 23.45 5.41
N ARG A 105 5.53 22.95 6.58
CA ARG A 105 4.77 21.91 7.30
C ARG A 105 3.41 22.45 7.74
N ALA A 106 3.33 23.69 8.17
CA ALA A 106 2.05 24.31 8.50
C ALA A 106 1.05 24.24 7.35
N LEU A 107 1.48 24.59 6.12
CA LEU A 107 0.65 24.51 4.91
C LEU A 107 0.24 23.07 4.57
N GLN A 108 1.17 22.12 4.69
CA GLN A 108 0.87 20.70 4.45
C GLN A 108 -0.24 20.20 5.37
N TYR A 109 -0.11 20.45 6.68
CA TYR A 109 -1.08 20.01 7.67
C TYR A 109 -2.43 20.74 7.54
N ALA A 110 -2.43 22.05 7.25
CA ALA A 110 -3.67 22.80 7.04
C ALA A 110 -4.43 22.34 5.80
N ASN A 111 -3.73 22.12 4.68
CA ASN A 111 -4.35 21.56 3.47
C ASN A 111 -4.88 20.14 3.72
N ARG A 112 -4.13 19.31 4.45
CA ARG A 112 -4.57 17.94 4.78
C ARG A 112 -5.84 17.95 5.64
N TYR A 113 -5.97 18.89 6.57
CA TYR A 113 -7.21 19.07 7.32
C TYR A 113 -8.39 19.35 6.37
N LEU A 114 -8.25 20.27 5.43
CA LEU A 114 -9.32 20.62 4.48
C LEU A 114 -9.67 19.47 3.49
N GLU A 115 -8.69 18.62 3.15
CA GLU A 115 -8.95 17.44 2.33
C GLU A 115 -9.83 16.41 3.04
N ILE A 116 -9.66 16.25 4.37
CA ILE A 116 -10.39 15.27 5.18
C ILE A 116 -11.70 15.83 5.71
N ALA A 117 -11.71 17.11 6.08
CA ALA A 117 -12.81 17.77 6.77
C ALA A 117 -13.09 19.16 6.17
N ALA A 118 -13.45 19.22 4.90
CA ALA A 118 -13.72 20.46 4.18
C ALA A 118 -14.80 21.35 4.82
N ASP A 119 -15.75 20.73 5.54
CA ASP A 119 -16.84 21.37 6.29
C ASP A 119 -16.70 21.12 7.79
N GLY A 120 -15.50 20.79 8.29
CA GLY A 120 -15.22 20.53 9.69
C GLY A 120 -15.22 21.81 10.55
N ASP A 121 -15.22 21.63 11.88
CA ASP A 121 -15.36 22.71 12.86
C ASP A 121 -14.26 23.81 12.73
N TYR A 122 -13.10 23.48 12.13
CA TYR A 122 -11.96 24.41 11.94
C TYR A 122 -11.70 24.70 10.45
N ALA A 123 -12.68 24.49 9.55
CA ALA A 123 -12.45 24.64 8.12
C ALA A 123 -12.19 26.08 7.71
N GLU A 124 -12.90 27.05 8.28
CA GLU A 124 -12.69 28.45 8.00
C GLU A 124 -11.36 28.95 8.59
N GLU A 125 -11.05 28.57 9.83
CA GLU A 125 -9.76 28.92 10.47
C GLU A 125 -8.57 28.28 9.74
N ALA A 126 -8.73 27.09 9.16
CA ALA A 126 -7.69 26.45 8.36
C ALA A 126 -7.47 27.19 7.03
N LYS A 127 -8.55 27.69 6.38
CA LYS A 127 -8.45 28.53 5.18
C LYS A 127 -7.76 29.85 5.49
N ASP A 128 -8.16 30.52 6.58
CA ASP A 128 -7.56 31.76 7.04
C ASP A 128 -6.07 31.56 7.37
N LEU A 129 -5.73 30.45 8.03
CA LEU A 129 -4.34 30.10 8.32
C LEU A 129 -3.52 29.93 7.03
N ILE A 130 -4.06 29.23 6.02
CA ILE A 130 -3.40 29.05 4.71
C ILE A 130 -3.18 30.42 4.04
N GLU A 131 -4.17 31.31 4.06
CA GLU A 131 -4.06 32.65 3.47
C GLU A 131 -2.93 33.45 4.15
N VAL A 132 -2.90 33.50 5.48
CA VAL A 132 -1.83 34.15 6.26
C VAL A 132 -0.46 33.53 5.98
N LEU A 133 -0.36 32.18 5.93
CA LEU A 133 0.90 31.51 5.66
C LEU A 133 1.42 31.79 4.25
N LEU A 134 0.53 31.98 3.28
CA LEU A 134 0.90 32.35 1.90
C LEU A 134 1.35 33.81 1.81
N GLU A 135 0.79 34.73 2.65
CA GLU A 135 1.23 36.11 2.71
C GLU A 135 2.56 36.30 3.46
N GLU A 136 2.75 35.57 4.56
CA GLU A 136 3.96 35.62 5.40
C GLU A 136 5.16 34.92 4.76
N THR A 137 4.94 34.09 3.69
CA THR A 137 6.04 33.47 2.97
C THR A 137 6.62 34.47 1.97
N PRO A 138 7.75 35.18 2.26
CA PRO A 138 8.20 36.28 1.45
C PRO A 138 8.53 35.84 0.02
N PHE A 139 8.02 36.58 -0.94
CA PHE A 139 8.43 36.56 -2.34
C PHE A 139 9.91 36.94 -2.47
N GLY A 140 10.83 36.08 -2.09
CA GLY A 140 12.26 36.41 -2.25
C GLY A 140 13.24 35.71 -1.33
N GLU A 141 12.83 35.07 -0.23
CA GLU A 141 13.74 34.25 0.57
C GLU A 141 13.85 32.87 -0.02
N THR A 142 14.74 32.82 -0.98
CA THR A 142 15.26 31.70 -1.70
C THR A 142 15.94 30.75 -0.74
N ILE A 143 15.62 29.45 -0.86
CA ILE A 143 16.50 28.32 -0.54
C ILE A 143 16.47 27.80 0.90
N GLU A 144 16.23 28.58 1.96
CA GLU A 144 16.19 28.04 3.32
C GLU A 144 14.80 27.54 3.76
N ASN A 145 13.71 27.91 3.06
CA ASN A 145 12.32 27.52 3.37
C ASN A 145 11.61 26.70 2.29
N GLY A 146 12.31 26.16 1.32
CA GLY A 146 11.82 25.03 0.49
C GLY A 146 10.85 25.33 -0.65
N PHE A 147 10.39 26.57 -0.85
CA PHE A 147 9.64 26.93 -2.06
C PHE A 147 10.43 27.88 -2.95
N SER A 148 10.94 27.38 -4.06
CA SER A 148 11.48 28.23 -5.11
C SER A 148 10.34 29.03 -5.77
N LYS A 149 10.67 30.18 -6.39
CA LYS A 149 9.72 30.94 -7.22
C LYS A 149 9.03 30.04 -8.28
N LEU A 150 9.74 29.02 -8.77
CA LEU A 150 9.25 27.98 -9.67
C LEU A 150 8.15 27.10 -9.05
N GLU A 151 8.26 26.75 -7.78
CA GLU A 151 7.24 25.93 -7.08
C GLU A 151 5.98 26.74 -6.78
N GLN A 152 6.09 28.04 -6.47
CA GLN A 152 4.94 28.92 -6.29
C GLN A 152 4.16 29.15 -7.60
N GLU A 153 4.89 29.32 -8.71
CA GLU A 153 4.26 29.41 -10.02
C GLU A 153 3.60 28.07 -10.40
N PHE A 154 4.21 26.94 -10.02
CA PHE A 154 3.62 25.62 -10.22
C PHE A 154 2.40 25.36 -9.35
N TYR A 155 2.29 25.99 -8.20
CA TYR A 155 1.12 25.86 -7.33
C TYR A 155 -0.17 26.30 -8.04
N SER A 156 -0.11 27.36 -8.85
CA SER A 156 -1.26 27.77 -9.66
C SER A 156 -1.65 26.71 -10.71
N TYR A 157 -0.66 26.13 -11.38
CA TYR A 157 -0.89 25.02 -12.32
C TYR A 157 -1.36 23.75 -11.59
N LYS A 158 -0.82 23.44 -10.41
CA LYS A 158 -1.24 22.29 -9.59
C LYS A 158 -2.72 22.37 -9.22
N LYS A 159 -3.21 23.56 -8.85
CA LYS A 159 -4.63 23.77 -8.56
C LYS A 159 -5.51 23.49 -9.81
N GLU A 160 -5.06 23.91 -10.97
CA GLU A 160 -5.76 23.68 -12.22
C GLU A 160 -5.69 22.21 -12.64
N ILE A 161 -4.53 21.57 -12.52
CA ILE A 161 -4.33 20.13 -12.75
C ILE A 161 -5.24 19.31 -11.82
N ASN A 162 -5.25 19.59 -10.52
CA ASN A 162 -6.08 18.87 -9.56
C ASN A 162 -7.58 19.04 -9.84
N ARG A 163 -8.00 20.21 -10.33
CA ARG A 163 -9.39 20.41 -10.75
C ARG A 163 -9.76 19.48 -11.92
N TYR A 164 -8.93 19.41 -12.96
CA TYR A 164 -9.18 18.53 -14.09
C TYR A 164 -9.15 17.04 -13.69
N LEU A 165 -8.25 16.64 -12.78
CA LEU A 165 -8.23 15.28 -12.27
C LEU A 165 -9.50 14.95 -11.45
N ALA A 166 -10.00 15.91 -10.67
CA ALA A 166 -11.27 15.74 -9.94
C ALA A 166 -12.50 15.68 -10.89
N GLU A 167 -12.40 16.27 -12.08
CA GLU A 167 -13.41 16.21 -13.15
C GLU A 167 -13.19 14.99 -14.09
N GLU A 168 -12.26 14.08 -13.74
CA GLU A 168 -11.83 12.92 -14.56
C GLU A 168 -11.27 13.30 -15.94
N ASP A 169 -10.90 14.57 -16.16
CA ASP A 169 -10.30 15.07 -17.38
C ASP A 169 -8.77 15.01 -17.35
N SER A 170 -8.24 13.80 -17.33
CA SER A 170 -6.80 13.58 -17.35
C SER A 170 -6.10 14.09 -18.63
N ALA A 171 -6.83 14.26 -19.72
CA ALA A 171 -6.26 14.79 -20.98
C ALA A 171 -5.90 16.27 -20.83
N SER A 172 -6.80 17.09 -20.30
CA SER A 172 -6.53 18.51 -20.01
C SER A 172 -5.42 18.69 -18.97
N ALA A 173 -5.36 17.82 -17.95
CA ALA A 173 -4.27 17.81 -16.98
C ALA A 173 -2.91 17.56 -17.66
N CYS A 174 -2.81 16.58 -18.56
CA CYS A 174 -1.59 16.31 -19.34
C CYS A 174 -1.20 17.49 -20.23
N ASP A 175 -2.17 18.18 -20.87
CA ASP A 175 -1.86 19.32 -21.75
C ASP A 175 -1.31 20.52 -20.96
N ILE A 176 -1.80 20.75 -19.75
CA ILE A 176 -1.21 21.77 -18.86
C ILE A 176 0.23 21.39 -18.50
N LEU A 177 0.49 20.14 -18.12
CA LEU A 177 1.84 19.69 -17.77
C LEU A 177 2.81 19.82 -18.96
N LYS A 178 2.39 19.47 -20.17
CA LYS A 178 3.18 19.69 -21.40
C LYS A 178 3.49 21.17 -21.60
N LYS A 179 2.50 22.04 -21.44
CA LYS A 179 2.67 23.49 -21.53
C LYS A 179 3.68 24.00 -20.50
N VAL A 180 3.60 23.51 -19.26
CA VAL A 180 4.56 23.87 -18.20
C VAL A 180 5.98 23.41 -18.57
N ILE A 181 6.14 22.20 -19.13
CA ILE A 181 7.42 21.68 -19.59
C ILE A 181 8.00 22.53 -20.74
N ASP A 182 7.16 22.92 -21.69
CA ASP A 182 7.58 23.77 -22.83
C ASP A 182 8.01 25.18 -22.37
N GLU A 183 7.28 25.78 -21.43
CA GLU A 183 7.58 27.10 -20.88
C GLU A 183 8.78 27.06 -19.91
N LYS A 184 8.95 25.96 -19.19
CA LYS A 184 9.92 25.78 -18.11
C LYS A 184 10.61 24.39 -18.20
N PRO A 185 11.54 24.20 -19.15
CA PRO A 185 12.14 22.88 -19.44
C PRO A 185 12.94 22.28 -18.27
N ASN A 186 13.29 23.06 -17.26
CA ASN A 186 14.00 22.60 -16.07
C ASN A 186 13.07 22.39 -14.85
N PHE A 187 11.77 22.43 -15.04
CA PHE A 187 10.82 22.19 -13.97
C PHE A 187 10.50 20.67 -13.84
N TRP A 188 11.39 19.95 -13.18
CA TRP A 188 11.37 18.47 -13.07
C TRP A 188 10.09 17.88 -12.48
N PRO A 189 9.41 18.50 -11.49
CA PRO A 189 8.14 17.99 -10.98
C PRO A 189 7.06 17.80 -12.04
N ALA A 190 7.03 18.65 -13.09
CA ALA A 190 6.04 18.49 -14.17
C ALA A 190 6.28 17.24 -15.01
N TYR A 191 7.54 16.85 -15.23
CA TYR A 191 7.87 15.60 -15.93
C TYR A 191 7.44 14.38 -15.13
N ASN A 192 7.78 14.33 -13.82
CA ASN A 192 7.40 13.23 -12.96
C ASN A 192 5.87 13.06 -12.92
N GLN A 193 5.13 14.17 -12.77
CA GLN A 193 3.67 14.11 -12.73
C GLN A 193 3.05 13.73 -14.08
N LEU A 194 3.60 14.24 -15.21
CA LEU A 194 3.14 13.87 -16.54
C LEU A 194 3.37 12.38 -16.82
N ALA A 195 4.54 11.84 -16.42
CA ALA A 195 4.83 10.42 -16.56
C ALA A 195 3.87 9.56 -15.74
N ALA A 196 3.61 9.94 -14.47
CA ALA A 196 2.65 9.25 -13.62
C ALA A 196 1.25 9.20 -14.24
N LEU A 197 0.74 10.35 -14.76
CA LEU A 197 -0.56 10.40 -15.44
C LEU A 197 -0.60 9.54 -16.71
N TYR A 198 0.51 9.42 -17.44
CA TYR A 198 0.54 8.52 -18.59
C TYR A 198 0.48 7.06 -18.17
N PHE A 199 1.17 6.64 -17.10
CA PHE A 199 1.08 5.29 -16.56
C PHE A 199 -0.34 4.97 -16.06
N GLU A 200 -1.00 5.89 -15.36
CA GLU A 200 -2.40 5.73 -14.93
C GLU A 200 -3.36 5.57 -16.12
N GLN A 201 -3.08 6.23 -17.27
CA GLN A 201 -3.85 6.12 -18.51
C GLN A 201 -3.46 4.90 -19.35
N LEU A 202 -2.61 4.00 -18.86
CA LEU A 202 -2.05 2.87 -19.62
C LEU A 202 -1.28 3.29 -20.91
N LYS A 203 -0.75 4.52 -20.93
CA LYS A 203 0.08 5.08 -22.02
C LYS A 203 1.55 4.97 -21.66
N GLU A 204 2.03 3.75 -21.54
CA GLU A 204 3.35 3.44 -20.99
C GLU A 204 4.50 4.00 -21.82
N GLU A 205 4.41 3.88 -23.16
CA GLU A 205 5.45 4.38 -24.06
C GLU A 205 5.67 5.89 -23.90
N GLU A 206 4.59 6.64 -23.76
CA GLU A 206 4.61 8.07 -23.52
C GLU A 206 5.20 8.39 -22.13
N GLY A 207 4.81 7.63 -21.10
CA GLY A 207 5.36 7.78 -19.75
C GLY A 207 6.87 7.56 -19.72
N VAL A 208 7.34 6.45 -20.29
CA VAL A 208 8.77 6.14 -20.39
C VAL A 208 9.55 7.18 -21.21
N LYS A 209 8.95 7.69 -22.28
CA LYS A 209 9.57 8.74 -23.11
C LYS A 209 9.75 10.02 -22.29
N VAL A 210 8.77 10.43 -21.51
CA VAL A 210 8.85 11.61 -20.63
C VAL A 210 9.94 11.41 -19.57
N LEU A 211 10.01 10.24 -18.92
CA LEU A 211 11.05 9.93 -17.94
C LEU A 211 12.43 9.87 -18.58
N SER A 212 12.56 9.33 -19.79
CA SER A 212 13.83 9.29 -20.52
C SER A 212 14.33 10.69 -20.89
N ASP A 213 13.44 11.60 -21.32
CA ASP A 213 13.78 13.01 -21.53
C ASP A 213 14.19 13.68 -20.21
N LEU A 214 13.48 13.44 -19.12
CA LEU A 214 13.82 13.95 -17.80
C LEU A 214 15.23 13.51 -17.37
N ILE A 215 15.54 12.21 -17.43
CA ILE A 215 16.85 11.67 -17.01
C ILE A 215 17.96 12.13 -17.94
N SER A 216 17.71 12.29 -19.24
CA SER A 216 18.69 12.85 -20.17
C SER A 216 19.12 14.28 -19.80
N ARG A 217 18.22 15.08 -19.22
CA ARG A 217 18.44 16.48 -18.82
C ARG A 217 18.87 16.61 -17.36
N ASN A 218 18.39 15.73 -16.50
CA ASN A 218 18.70 15.67 -15.08
C ASN A 218 18.97 14.22 -14.66
N PRO A 219 20.17 13.69 -14.89
CA PRO A 219 20.53 12.30 -14.57
C PRO A 219 20.37 11.94 -13.09
N GLY A 220 20.40 12.93 -12.20
CA GLY A 220 20.22 12.73 -10.76
C GLY A 220 18.77 12.89 -10.27
N ASN A 221 17.77 12.91 -11.16
CA ASN A 221 16.38 12.98 -10.74
C ASN A 221 15.92 11.67 -10.12
N LEU A 222 15.90 11.63 -8.79
CA LEU A 222 15.68 10.43 -8.02
C LEU A 222 14.31 9.81 -8.25
N LEU A 223 13.24 10.62 -8.31
CA LEU A 223 11.88 10.12 -8.59
C LEU A 223 11.79 9.50 -9.97
N GLY A 224 12.37 10.16 -10.98
CA GLY A 224 12.37 9.62 -12.34
C GLY A 224 13.14 8.30 -12.45
N LEU A 225 14.26 8.15 -11.74
CA LEU A 225 15.00 6.89 -11.68
C LEU A 225 14.18 5.80 -10.96
N CYS A 226 13.50 6.15 -9.86
CA CYS A 226 12.60 5.22 -9.15
C CYS A 226 11.45 4.75 -10.04
N ASP A 227 10.79 5.66 -10.74
CA ASP A 227 9.65 5.31 -11.60
C ASP A 227 10.09 4.47 -12.81
N LEU A 228 11.28 4.73 -13.39
CA LEU A 228 11.88 3.86 -14.41
C LEU A 228 12.24 2.48 -13.87
N PHE A 229 12.77 2.40 -12.64
CA PHE A 229 13.01 1.11 -11.98
C PHE A 229 11.71 0.32 -11.85
N ILE A 230 10.66 0.91 -11.27
CA ILE A 230 9.36 0.28 -11.07
C ILE A 230 8.78 -0.21 -12.41
N TYR A 231 8.83 0.64 -13.44
CA TYR A 231 8.41 0.26 -14.78
C TYR A 231 9.16 -0.98 -15.31
N HIS A 232 10.49 -0.96 -15.30
CA HIS A 232 11.29 -2.07 -15.80
C HIS A 232 11.15 -3.34 -14.97
N PHE A 233 10.95 -3.20 -13.65
CA PHE A 233 10.70 -4.32 -12.76
C PHE A 233 9.41 -5.06 -13.15
N TYR A 234 8.28 -4.33 -13.28
CA TYR A 234 6.99 -4.93 -13.65
C TYR A 234 6.88 -5.37 -15.12
N LYS A 235 7.74 -4.86 -15.99
CA LYS A 235 7.88 -5.36 -17.37
C LYS A 235 8.85 -6.54 -17.50
N GLY A 236 9.33 -7.12 -16.40
CA GLY A 236 10.26 -8.25 -16.42
C GLY A 236 11.63 -7.93 -17.03
N ASN A 237 11.96 -6.65 -17.24
CA ASN A 237 13.23 -6.20 -17.81
C ASN A 237 14.33 -6.23 -16.75
N ARG A 238 14.72 -7.43 -16.33
CA ARG A 238 15.64 -7.68 -15.21
C ARG A 238 16.95 -6.89 -15.30
N GLU A 239 17.64 -6.94 -16.45
CA GLU A 239 18.90 -6.24 -16.62
C GLU A 239 18.80 -4.73 -16.36
N LYS A 240 17.73 -4.11 -16.85
CA LYS A 240 17.51 -2.66 -16.64
C LYS A 240 17.11 -2.35 -15.22
N ALA A 241 16.24 -3.17 -14.62
CA ALA A 241 15.85 -3.00 -13.23
C ALA A 241 17.06 -3.16 -12.30
N ASP A 242 17.89 -4.20 -12.46
CA ASP A 242 19.10 -4.41 -11.67
C ASP A 242 20.13 -3.29 -11.86
N SER A 243 20.29 -2.77 -13.08
CA SER A 243 21.15 -1.60 -13.34
C SER A 243 20.68 -0.35 -12.59
N LEU A 244 19.38 -0.03 -12.66
CA LEU A 244 18.80 1.12 -11.95
C LEU A 244 18.87 0.92 -10.43
N TYR A 245 18.62 -0.30 -9.95
CA TYR A 245 18.76 -0.60 -8.54
C TYR A 245 20.18 -0.39 -8.03
N SER A 246 21.19 -0.78 -8.81
CA SER A 246 22.60 -0.55 -8.44
C SER A 246 22.94 0.93 -8.28
N GLU A 247 22.23 1.83 -8.96
CA GLU A 247 22.39 3.29 -8.83
C GLU A 247 21.61 3.84 -7.61
N LEU A 248 20.48 3.21 -7.25
CA LEU A 248 19.57 3.67 -6.20
C LEU A 248 19.93 3.13 -4.81
N ARG A 249 20.48 1.91 -4.71
CA ARG A 249 20.64 1.18 -3.46
C ARG A 249 21.51 1.89 -2.40
N ASP A 250 22.50 2.66 -2.83
CA ASP A 250 23.42 3.37 -1.93
C ASP A 250 23.01 4.85 -1.70
N VAL A 251 21.83 5.25 -2.21
CA VAL A 251 21.33 6.62 -2.06
C VAL A 251 20.73 6.79 -0.68
N LEU A 252 21.18 7.80 0.06
CA LEU A 252 20.63 8.21 1.35
C LEU A 252 19.71 9.42 1.17
N PRO A 253 18.40 9.23 0.97
CA PRO A 253 17.49 10.32 0.69
C PRO A 253 17.20 11.14 1.95
N VAL A 254 17.09 12.47 1.77
CA VAL A 254 16.75 13.39 2.86
C VAL A 254 15.25 13.65 2.94
N LEU A 255 14.58 13.76 1.78
CA LEU A 255 13.16 14.09 1.70
C LEU A 255 12.28 12.85 1.91
N SER A 256 11.19 12.99 2.66
CA SER A 256 10.30 11.87 3.03
C SER A 256 9.75 11.11 1.82
N HIS A 257 9.28 11.81 0.79
CA HIS A 257 8.78 11.16 -0.43
C HIS A 257 9.87 10.41 -1.22
N HIS A 258 11.14 10.82 -1.11
CA HIS A 258 12.27 10.05 -1.66
C HIS A 258 12.57 8.82 -0.78
N LYS A 259 12.48 8.95 0.56
CA LYS A 259 12.63 7.81 1.48
C LYS A 259 11.56 6.77 1.23
N GLU A 260 10.30 7.21 1.07
CA GLU A 260 9.18 6.34 0.73
C GLU A 260 9.47 5.55 -0.56
N LYS A 261 9.75 6.23 -1.67
CA LYS A 261 10.01 5.57 -2.97
C LYS A 261 11.20 4.61 -2.94
N ILE A 262 12.32 5.00 -2.36
CA ILE A 262 13.50 4.13 -2.27
C ILE A 262 13.27 2.98 -1.30
N GLY A 263 12.60 3.20 -0.17
CA GLY A 263 12.23 2.14 0.76
C GLY A 263 11.33 1.09 0.11
N LEU A 264 10.35 1.52 -0.69
CA LEU A 264 9.53 0.59 -1.49
C LEU A 264 10.39 -0.24 -2.46
N ILE A 265 11.36 0.39 -3.14
CA ILE A 265 12.26 -0.29 -4.08
C ILE A 265 13.14 -1.31 -3.37
N HIS A 266 13.69 -0.99 -2.18
CA HIS A 266 14.43 -1.97 -1.37
C HIS A 266 13.56 -3.17 -1.02
N ALA A 267 12.33 -2.95 -0.55
CA ALA A 267 11.40 -4.03 -0.23
C ALA A 267 11.01 -4.88 -1.44
N MET A 268 10.87 -4.27 -2.63
CA MET A 268 10.66 -4.99 -3.90
C MET A 268 11.84 -5.89 -4.27
N MET A 269 13.06 -5.46 -3.95
CA MET A 269 14.29 -6.20 -4.21
C MET A 269 14.64 -7.22 -3.13
N GLY A 270 13.94 -7.20 -1.98
CA GLY A 270 14.18 -8.11 -0.85
C GLY A 270 15.20 -7.59 0.16
N ASP A 271 15.67 -6.35 0.03
CA ASP A 271 16.55 -5.69 0.99
C ASP A 271 15.69 -5.07 2.11
N TYR A 272 15.14 -5.95 2.98
CA TYR A 272 14.09 -5.59 3.94
C TYR A 272 14.59 -4.72 5.11
N GLU A 273 15.86 -4.87 5.54
CA GLU A 273 16.46 -4.03 6.59
C GLU A 273 16.55 -2.57 6.12
N GLU A 274 17.08 -2.33 4.93
CA GLU A 274 17.20 -1.00 4.34
C GLU A 274 15.83 -0.40 4.01
N ALA A 275 14.87 -1.25 3.61
CA ALA A 275 13.50 -0.83 3.35
C ALA A 275 12.84 -0.33 4.63
N ASP A 276 12.93 -1.08 5.73
CA ASP A 276 12.32 -0.74 7.00
C ASP A 276 12.94 0.52 7.59
N ASP A 277 14.27 0.63 7.60
CA ASP A 277 15.01 1.80 8.07
C ASP A 277 14.58 3.11 7.36
N LEU A 278 14.31 3.06 6.06
CA LEU A 278 13.86 4.23 5.29
C LEU A 278 12.38 4.52 5.49
N LEU A 279 11.53 3.49 5.48
CA LEU A 279 10.08 3.65 5.60
C LEU A 279 9.67 4.09 7.01
N GLU A 280 10.33 3.60 8.07
CA GLU A 280 10.10 4.06 9.44
C GLU A 280 10.34 5.56 9.62
N GLN A 281 11.29 6.13 8.88
CA GLN A 281 11.59 7.56 8.92
C GLN A 281 10.55 8.44 8.20
N VAL A 282 9.58 7.85 7.48
CA VAL A 282 8.51 8.58 6.80
C VAL A 282 7.36 8.78 7.79
N ALA A 283 7.06 10.04 8.11
CA ALA A 283 5.91 10.32 8.97
C ALA A 283 4.61 9.94 8.23
N ASP A 284 3.64 9.36 8.94
CA ASP A 284 2.36 8.86 8.36
C ASP A 284 1.62 9.89 7.49
N LEU A 285 1.74 11.18 7.84
CA LEU A 285 1.21 12.30 7.05
C LEU A 285 1.96 12.63 5.76
N GLU A 286 3.20 12.20 5.67
CA GLU A 286 4.07 12.44 4.53
C GLU A 286 4.03 11.28 3.55
N VAL A 287 3.33 10.21 3.89
CA VAL A 287 3.10 9.05 3.01
C VAL A 287 2.23 9.46 1.84
N THR A 288 2.75 9.30 0.64
CA THR A 288 2.08 9.67 -0.61
C THR A 288 1.24 8.53 -1.19
N GLU A 289 1.71 7.29 -1.06
CA GLU A 289 1.07 6.09 -1.60
C GLU A 289 0.75 5.09 -0.47
N ARG A 290 -0.25 5.41 0.37
CA ARG A 290 -0.58 4.68 1.61
C ARG A 290 -0.69 3.17 1.43
N SER A 291 -1.39 2.71 0.39
CA SER A 291 -1.59 1.27 0.16
C SER A 291 -0.26 0.56 -0.09
N LYS A 292 0.60 1.12 -0.94
CA LYS A 292 1.93 0.58 -1.21
C LYS A 292 2.81 0.64 0.03
N TYR A 293 2.79 1.76 0.74
CA TYR A 293 3.56 1.95 1.97
C TYR A 293 3.24 0.88 3.01
N TYR A 294 1.95 0.71 3.37
CA TYR A 294 1.56 -0.27 4.38
C TYR A 294 1.79 -1.71 3.93
N TYR A 295 1.58 -2.01 2.64
CA TYR A 295 1.88 -3.33 2.09
C TYR A 295 3.37 -3.67 2.26
N TYR A 296 4.28 -2.78 1.84
CA TYR A 296 5.71 -3.05 1.91
C TYR A 296 6.27 -2.97 3.33
N ARG A 297 5.70 -2.14 4.21
CA ARG A 297 6.00 -2.20 5.65
C ARG A 297 5.62 -3.56 6.24
N ALA A 298 4.42 -4.06 5.94
CA ALA A 298 3.98 -5.39 6.37
C ALA A 298 4.89 -6.50 5.83
N LYS A 299 5.28 -6.41 4.55
CA LYS A 299 6.17 -7.37 3.91
C LYS A 299 7.57 -7.35 4.54
N SER A 300 8.16 -6.19 4.72
CA SER A 300 9.50 -6.05 5.34
C SER A 300 9.51 -6.56 6.77
N ALA A 301 8.58 -6.14 7.61
CA ALA A 301 8.47 -6.60 8.98
C ALA A 301 8.31 -8.13 9.10
N TYR A 302 7.54 -8.74 8.18
CA TYR A 302 7.39 -10.20 8.16
C TYR A 302 8.72 -10.92 7.88
N TYR A 303 9.47 -10.47 6.88
CA TYR A 303 10.75 -11.10 6.52
C TYR A 303 11.90 -10.75 7.50
N LEU A 304 11.68 -9.77 8.40
CA LEU A 304 12.55 -9.46 9.53
C LEU A 304 12.15 -10.19 10.83
N ASP A 305 11.23 -11.18 10.74
CA ASP A 305 10.68 -11.93 11.89
C ASP A 305 9.83 -11.08 12.87
N GLU A 306 9.41 -9.88 12.49
CA GLU A 306 8.59 -8.97 13.31
C GLU A 306 7.09 -9.17 13.01
N VAL A 307 6.60 -10.39 13.24
CA VAL A 307 5.28 -10.86 12.79
C VAL A 307 4.11 -10.03 13.33
N GLU A 308 4.16 -9.56 14.57
CA GLU A 308 3.09 -8.74 15.15
C GLU A 308 3.00 -7.35 14.50
N GLU A 309 4.14 -6.74 14.19
CA GLU A 309 4.22 -5.48 13.47
C GLU A 309 3.76 -5.66 12.01
N ALA A 310 4.18 -6.74 11.37
CA ALA A 310 3.71 -7.10 10.04
C ALA A 310 2.18 -7.20 9.97
N LYS A 311 1.53 -7.84 10.95
CA LYS A 311 0.06 -7.93 11.03
C LYS A 311 -0.60 -6.57 11.26
N MET A 312 0.03 -5.70 12.04
CA MET A 312 -0.47 -4.33 12.25
C MET A 312 -0.47 -3.53 10.93
N PHE A 313 0.62 -3.54 10.19
CA PHE A 313 0.70 -2.88 8.89
C PHE A 313 -0.21 -3.53 7.85
N TRP A 314 -0.35 -4.85 7.86
CA TRP A 314 -1.30 -5.56 7.01
C TRP A 314 -2.74 -5.09 7.26
N HIS A 315 -3.13 -4.93 8.53
CA HIS A 315 -4.46 -4.38 8.86
C HIS A 315 -4.63 -2.95 8.32
N SER A 316 -3.59 -2.11 8.44
CA SER A 316 -3.61 -0.74 7.88
C SER A 316 -3.70 -0.74 6.35
N PHE A 317 -3.08 -1.72 5.68
CA PHE A 317 -3.23 -1.92 4.23
C PHE A 317 -4.66 -2.27 3.83
N LEU A 318 -5.31 -3.19 4.55
CA LEU A 318 -6.70 -3.58 4.29
C LEU A 318 -7.69 -2.42 4.46
N GLU A 319 -7.40 -1.48 5.34
CA GLU A 319 -8.23 -0.27 5.51
C GLU A 319 -8.13 0.72 4.34
N CYS A 320 -7.22 0.52 3.39
CA CYS A 320 -7.15 1.32 2.17
C CYS A 320 -8.20 0.93 1.11
N ASP A 321 -9.09 -0.02 1.39
CA ASP A 321 -10.20 -0.50 0.55
C ASP A 321 -9.82 -0.97 -0.88
N LEU A 322 -8.55 -1.32 -1.10
CA LEU A 322 -8.06 -1.78 -2.41
C LEU A 322 -7.98 -3.30 -2.51
N TYR A 323 -8.17 -4.02 -1.41
CA TYR A 323 -7.98 -5.46 -1.36
C TYR A 323 -8.96 -6.12 -0.38
N GLU A 324 -9.72 -7.11 -0.85
CA GLU A 324 -10.80 -7.73 -0.08
C GLU A 324 -10.36 -8.94 0.75
N ASP A 325 -9.26 -9.62 0.37
CA ASP A 325 -8.80 -10.80 1.09
C ASP A 325 -8.10 -10.41 2.40
N THR A 326 -8.73 -10.74 3.51
CA THR A 326 -8.25 -10.40 4.87
C THR A 326 -7.17 -11.36 5.39
N ARG A 327 -6.89 -12.46 4.68
CA ARG A 327 -5.87 -13.42 5.10
C ARG A 327 -4.49 -12.80 5.04
N PHE A 328 -3.67 -13.10 6.05
CA PHE A 328 -2.29 -12.67 6.06
C PHE A 328 -1.47 -13.51 5.06
N PRO A 329 -0.89 -12.90 4.02
CA PRO A 329 -0.48 -13.66 2.84
C PRO A 329 0.76 -14.53 3.06
N TRP A 330 1.67 -14.14 3.95
CA TRP A 330 2.99 -14.77 4.08
C TRP A 330 3.04 -15.93 5.10
N GLU A 331 1.94 -16.22 5.82
CA GLU A 331 1.84 -17.41 6.70
C GLU A 331 1.85 -18.74 5.92
N GLN A 332 1.71 -18.70 4.59
CA GLN A 332 1.74 -19.87 3.73
C GLN A 332 3.20 -20.28 3.44
N GLU A 333 3.41 -21.60 3.21
CA GLU A 333 4.74 -22.11 2.86
C GLU A 333 5.32 -21.43 1.62
N ALA A 334 6.65 -21.29 1.60
CA ALA A 334 7.38 -20.68 0.49
C ALA A 334 7.18 -21.49 -0.81
N ASP A 335 6.71 -20.81 -1.85
CA ASP A 335 6.40 -21.31 -3.17
C ASP A 335 6.99 -20.33 -4.20
N LEU A 336 7.30 -20.77 -5.42
CA LEU A 336 7.73 -19.89 -6.52
C LEU A 336 6.71 -18.76 -6.79
N THR A 337 5.45 -18.99 -6.45
CA THR A 337 4.42 -17.95 -6.56
C THR A 337 4.66 -16.74 -5.66
N ASN A 338 5.49 -16.87 -4.63
CA ASN A 338 5.88 -15.76 -3.73
C ASN A 338 7.12 -15.00 -4.23
N ASP A 339 7.75 -15.44 -5.31
CA ASP A 339 8.81 -14.70 -5.99
C ASP A 339 8.19 -13.83 -7.10
N THR A 340 7.93 -12.56 -6.78
CA THR A 340 7.34 -11.59 -7.72
C THR A 340 8.14 -11.50 -9.03
N ARG A 341 9.48 -11.54 -8.98
CA ARG A 341 10.34 -11.43 -10.17
C ARG A 341 10.16 -12.62 -11.09
N LEU A 342 10.14 -13.83 -10.53
CA LEU A 342 9.93 -15.06 -11.30
C LEU A 342 8.54 -15.07 -11.95
N VAL A 343 7.52 -14.69 -11.21
CA VAL A 343 6.14 -14.58 -11.75
C VAL A 343 6.10 -13.60 -12.91
N LEU A 344 6.74 -12.43 -12.79
CA LEU A 344 6.82 -11.44 -13.86
C LEU A 344 7.60 -11.95 -15.09
N GLU A 345 8.70 -12.70 -14.89
CA GLU A 345 9.42 -13.37 -15.98
C GLU A 345 8.54 -14.39 -16.71
N MET A 346 7.74 -15.18 -15.98
CA MET A 346 6.79 -16.12 -16.56
C MET A 346 5.69 -15.43 -17.37
N LEU A 347 5.17 -14.29 -16.90
CA LEU A 347 4.18 -13.48 -17.62
C LEU A 347 4.72 -12.87 -18.92
N GLN A 348 6.04 -12.69 -19.06
CA GLN A 348 6.69 -12.16 -20.27
C GLN A 348 7.21 -13.27 -21.19
N ALA A 349 7.02 -14.54 -20.84
CA ALA A 349 7.52 -15.65 -21.64
C ALA A 349 6.81 -15.77 -22.99
N GLU A 350 7.57 -16.05 -24.05
CA GLU A 350 7.01 -16.31 -25.40
C GLU A 350 6.17 -17.61 -25.47
N SER A 351 6.37 -18.52 -24.52
CA SER A 351 5.61 -19.76 -24.43
C SER A 351 4.25 -19.50 -23.78
N ASP A 352 3.17 -19.75 -24.51
CA ASP A 352 1.79 -19.64 -24.00
C ASP A 352 1.60 -20.44 -22.70
N MET A 353 2.25 -21.58 -22.56
CA MET A 353 2.19 -22.43 -21.38
C MET A 353 2.83 -21.76 -20.16
N THR A 354 4.03 -21.22 -20.34
CA THR A 354 4.76 -20.55 -19.27
C THR A 354 4.05 -19.26 -18.86
N HIS A 355 3.49 -18.54 -19.83
CA HIS A 355 2.69 -17.34 -19.57
C HIS A 355 1.44 -17.67 -18.74
N LEU A 356 0.65 -18.67 -19.14
CA LEU A 356 -0.53 -19.11 -18.37
C LEU A 356 -0.16 -19.62 -16.96
N LEU A 357 0.99 -20.26 -16.82
CA LEU A 357 1.49 -20.65 -15.51
C LEU A 357 1.86 -19.42 -14.66
N GLY A 358 2.40 -18.37 -15.27
CA GLY A 358 2.61 -17.06 -14.64
C GLY A 358 1.31 -16.43 -14.15
N VAL A 359 0.23 -16.45 -14.96
CA VAL A 359 -1.11 -15.98 -14.56
C VAL A 359 -1.63 -16.79 -13.37
N TYR A 360 -1.51 -18.12 -13.41
CA TYR A 360 -1.85 -18.96 -12.27
C TYR A 360 -1.03 -18.62 -11.02
N ALA A 361 0.30 -18.52 -11.17
CA ALA A 361 1.20 -18.19 -10.07
C ALA A 361 0.83 -16.85 -9.42
N MET A 362 0.53 -15.83 -10.24
CA MET A 362 0.07 -14.53 -9.76
C MET A 362 -1.24 -14.61 -8.97
N THR A 363 -2.19 -15.44 -9.42
CA THR A 363 -3.51 -15.59 -8.79
C THR A 363 -3.42 -16.18 -7.39
N VAL A 364 -2.53 -17.19 -7.20
CA VAL A 364 -2.41 -17.92 -5.93
C VAL A 364 -1.26 -17.43 -5.06
N SER A 365 -0.54 -16.41 -5.51
CA SER A 365 0.61 -15.83 -4.81
C SER A 365 0.20 -15.15 -3.50
N GLY A 366 1.02 -15.31 -2.46
CA GLY A 366 0.98 -14.44 -1.29
C GLY A 366 1.28 -12.98 -1.61
N ASN A 367 2.00 -12.71 -2.73
CA ASN A 367 2.26 -11.36 -3.23
C ASN A 367 1.17 -10.84 -4.19
N ARG A 368 -0.01 -11.50 -4.30
CA ARG A 368 -1.12 -11.04 -5.13
C ARG A 368 -1.49 -9.56 -4.91
N PRO A 369 -1.49 -9.01 -3.68
CA PRO A 369 -1.74 -7.59 -3.46
C PRO A 369 -0.74 -6.67 -4.19
N GLU A 370 0.53 -7.06 -4.29
CA GLU A 370 1.56 -6.32 -5.03
C GLU A 370 1.20 -6.19 -6.51
N PHE A 371 0.74 -7.26 -7.14
CA PHE A 371 0.28 -7.21 -8.54
C PHE A 371 -0.96 -6.32 -8.72
N VAL A 372 -1.89 -6.31 -7.76
CA VAL A 372 -3.05 -5.41 -7.76
C VAL A 372 -2.62 -3.95 -7.64
N LEU A 373 -1.68 -3.64 -6.76
CA LEU A 373 -1.16 -2.28 -6.56
C LEU A 373 -0.47 -1.69 -7.79
N PHE A 374 0.10 -2.54 -8.64
CA PHE A 374 0.82 -2.13 -9.85
C PHE A 374 0.17 -2.63 -11.15
N HIS A 375 -1.13 -2.98 -11.11
CA HIS A 375 -1.87 -3.48 -12.28
C HIS A 375 -1.73 -2.62 -13.55
N PRO A 376 -1.62 -1.27 -13.49
CA PRO A 376 -1.44 -0.48 -14.71
C PRO A 376 -0.17 -0.83 -15.49
N LEU A 377 0.85 -1.39 -14.83
CA LEU A 377 2.11 -1.78 -15.47
C LEU A 377 2.14 -3.23 -15.97
N LEU A 378 1.12 -4.05 -15.64
CA LEU A 378 1.05 -5.46 -16.03
C LEU A 378 0.45 -5.69 -17.43
N ASP A 379 -0.05 -4.64 -18.09
CA ASP A 379 -0.71 -4.72 -19.40
C ASP A 379 -1.78 -5.82 -19.51
N MET A 380 -2.60 -5.93 -18.47
CA MET A 380 -3.69 -6.93 -18.41
C MET A 380 -4.73 -6.73 -19.51
N SER A 381 -4.70 -5.59 -20.21
CA SER A 381 -5.60 -5.30 -21.34
C SER A 381 -5.33 -6.19 -22.57
N SER A 382 -4.11 -6.72 -22.70
CA SER A 382 -3.72 -7.66 -23.75
C SER A 382 -4.12 -9.11 -23.46
N TRP A 383 -4.56 -9.39 -22.22
CA TRP A 383 -4.90 -10.73 -21.80
C TRP A 383 -6.11 -11.29 -22.53
N SER A 384 -6.05 -12.58 -22.85
CA SER A 384 -7.19 -13.34 -23.35
C SER A 384 -8.30 -13.46 -22.30
N TYR A 385 -9.51 -13.76 -22.74
CA TYR A 385 -10.62 -14.04 -21.83
C TYR A 385 -10.32 -15.14 -20.82
N MET A 386 -9.54 -16.16 -21.22
CA MET A 386 -9.11 -17.24 -20.34
C MET A 386 -8.19 -16.76 -19.20
N GLU A 387 -7.25 -15.87 -19.50
CA GLU A 387 -6.31 -15.30 -18.52
C GLU A 387 -7.04 -14.43 -17.50
N HIS A 388 -7.97 -13.59 -17.96
CA HIS A 388 -8.83 -12.83 -17.05
C HIS A 388 -9.65 -13.73 -16.14
N LEU A 389 -10.21 -14.82 -16.68
CA LEU A 389 -10.96 -15.78 -15.89
C LEU A 389 -10.09 -16.51 -14.86
N MET A 390 -8.85 -16.86 -15.21
CA MET A 390 -7.92 -17.51 -14.28
C MET A 390 -7.54 -16.59 -13.10
N PHE A 391 -7.54 -15.29 -13.31
CA PHE A 391 -7.27 -14.31 -12.27
C PHE A 391 -8.48 -14.07 -11.35
N THR A 392 -9.68 -14.48 -11.75
CA THR A 392 -10.91 -14.42 -10.96
C THR A 392 -11.18 -15.74 -10.26
N ASP A 393 -11.66 -15.72 -9.01
CA ASP A 393 -12.02 -16.93 -8.29
C ASP A 393 -13.33 -17.51 -8.82
N PHE A 394 -13.35 -18.83 -9.08
CA PHE A 394 -14.55 -19.57 -9.44
C PHE A 394 -15.05 -20.42 -8.28
N ASP A 395 -16.21 -20.06 -7.72
CA ASP A 395 -16.87 -20.84 -6.68
C ASP A 395 -17.75 -21.98 -7.21
N TYR A 396 -18.03 -22.01 -8.52
CA TYR A 396 -18.93 -22.97 -9.13
C TYR A 396 -18.43 -23.47 -10.49
N PHE A 397 -18.87 -24.66 -10.90
CA PHE A 397 -18.53 -25.20 -12.22
C PHE A 397 -19.34 -24.46 -13.31
N PRO A 398 -18.72 -23.77 -14.23
CA PRO A 398 -19.39 -22.94 -15.23
C PRO A 398 -19.91 -23.74 -16.43
N ASP A 399 -20.79 -23.13 -17.23
CA ASP A 399 -21.41 -23.77 -18.40
C ASP A 399 -20.60 -23.61 -19.70
N GLY A 400 -19.72 -22.60 -19.80
CA GLY A 400 -18.90 -22.32 -20.99
C GLY A 400 -17.69 -23.23 -21.12
N ASN A 401 -17.22 -23.48 -22.34
CA ASN A 401 -16.11 -24.41 -22.57
C ASN A 401 -14.75 -23.86 -22.11
N ILE A 402 -14.54 -22.54 -22.26
CA ILE A 402 -13.32 -21.84 -21.80
C ILE A 402 -13.32 -21.79 -20.27
N GLU A 403 -14.44 -21.39 -19.69
CA GLU A 403 -14.67 -21.30 -18.26
C GLU A 403 -14.46 -22.66 -17.58
N GLN A 404 -14.94 -23.75 -18.22
CA GLN A 404 -14.70 -25.12 -17.73
C GLN A 404 -13.23 -25.48 -17.75
N ASN A 405 -12.47 -25.07 -18.79
CA ASN A 405 -11.04 -25.32 -18.85
C ASN A 405 -10.31 -24.58 -17.72
N CYS A 406 -10.62 -23.31 -17.49
CA CYS A 406 -10.05 -22.53 -16.39
C CYS A 406 -10.36 -23.20 -15.03
N TYR A 407 -11.62 -23.55 -14.79
CA TYR A 407 -12.03 -24.24 -13.57
C TYR A 407 -11.25 -25.55 -13.36
N LEU A 408 -11.13 -26.39 -14.39
CA LEU A 408 -10.43 -27.68 -14.31
C LEU A 408 -8.93 -27.50 -14.03
N ILE A 409 -8.29 -26.51 -14.66
CA ILE A 409 -6.89 -26.17 -14.38
C ILE A 409 -6.74 -25.72 -12.94
N MET A 410 -7.47 -24.69 -12.52
CA MET A 410 -7.40 -24.16 -11.17
C MET A 410 -7.65 -25.22 -10.11
N LYS A 411 -8.66 -26.07 -10.30
CA LYS A 411 -8.99 -27.17 -9.39
C LYS A 411 -7.90 -28.22 -9.31
N ALA A 412 -7.33 -28.65 -10.45
CA ALA A 412 -6.22 -29.59 -10.46
C ALA A 412 -4.98 -29.05 -9.77
N MET A 413 -4.64 -27.78 -10.06
CA MET A 413 -3.51 -27.08 -9.42
C MET A 413 -3.69 -26.94 -7.91
N THR A 414 -4.91 -26.60 -7.46
CA THR A 414 -5.24 -26.53 -6.03
C THR A 414 -5.06 -27.88 -5.35
N ILE A 415 -5.56 -28.98 -5.96
CA ILE A 415 -5.38 -30.34 -5.43
C ILE A 415 -3.90 -30.70 -5.29
N LEU A 416 -3.06 -30.35 -6.26
CA LEU A 416 -1.63 -30.58 -6.18
C LEU A 416 -0.99 -29.84 -5.00
N ARG A 417 -1.32 -28.56 -4.84
CA ARG A 417 -0.83 -27.73 -3.72
C ARG A 417 -1.30 -28.24 -2.35
N GLU A 418 -2.56 -28.58 -2.21
CA GLU A 418 -3.12 -29.13 -0.96
C GLU A 418 -2.46 -30.45 -0.54
N ASN A 419 -1.84 -31.16 -1.49
CA ASN A 419 -1.06 -32.36 -1.24
C ASN A 419 0.45 -32.08 -1.08
N GLY A 420 0.85 -30.82 -0.87
CA GLY A 420 2.24 -30.41 -0.61
C GLY A 420 3.12 -30.32 -1.85
N LEU A 421 2.53 -30.40 -3.05
CA LEU A 421 3.25 -30.21 -4.31
C LEU A 421 3.25 -28.75 -4.69
N LEU A 422 4.06 -27.95 -3.98
CA LEU A 422 4.20 -26.53 -4.25
C LEU A 422 4.82 -26.30 -5.64
N LEU A 423 4.50 -25.18 -6.26
CA LEU A 423 5.11 -24.77 -7.52
C LEU A 423 6.57 -24.38 -7.27
N ASN A 424 7.49 -25.20 -7.75
CA ASN A 424 8.94 -25.03 -7.68
C ASN A 424 9.59 -25.62 -8.93
N GLU A 425 10.90 -25.45 -9.10
CA GLU A 425 11.62 -25.94 -10.28
C GLU A 425 11.44 -27.45 -10.51
N GLU A 426 11.39 -28.26 -9.43
CA GLU A 426 11.23 -29.71 -9.50
C GLU A 426 9.83 -30.10 -9.97
N ASN A 427 8.81 -29.37 -9.52
CA ASN A 427 7.40 -29.66 -9.80
C ASN A 427 6.87 -28.92 -11.05
N LEU A 428 7.64 -28.03 -11.65
CA LEU A 428 7.24 -27.28 -12.84
C LEU A 428 6.70 -28.18 -13.97
N PRO A 429 7.38 -29.28 -14.35
CA PRO A 429 6.87 -30.18 -15.42
C PRO A 429 5.52 -30.81 -15.10
N LEU A 430 5.21 -31.01 -13.81
CA LEU A 430 3.95 -31.55 -13.34
C LEU A 430 2.81 -30.54 -13.61
N TYR A 431 3.01 -29.27 -13.29
CA TYR A 431 2.07 -28.21 -13.57
C TYR A 431 1.85 -28.00 -15.07
N GLU A 432 2.92 -27.99 -15.87
CA GLU A 432 2.84 -27.93 -17.35
C GLU A 432 2.03 -29.09 -17.94
N THR A 433 2.12 -30.29 -17.33
CA THR A 433 1.33 -31.45 -17.75
C THR A 433 -0.16 -31.24 -17.53
N VAL A 434 -0.57 -30.60 -16.42
CA VAL A 434 -1.99 -30.23 -16.17
C VAL A 434 -2.52 -29.34 -17.28
N PHE A 435 -1.80 -28.26 -17.61
CA PHE A 435 -2.19 -27.37 -18.71
C PHE A 435 -2.29 -28.11 -20.04
N SER A 436 -1.28 -28.92 -20.36
CA SER A 436 -1.28 -29.71 -21.62
C SER A 436 -2.47 -30.63 -21.75
N LEU A 437 -2.89 -31.30 -20.67
CA LEU A 437 -4.03 -32.19 -20.67
C LEU A 437 -5.36 -31.47 -20.82
N VAL A 438 -5.51 -30.31 -20.21
CA VAL A 438 -6.77 -29.57 -20.22
C VAL A 438 -6.94 -28.77 -21.50
N LEU A 439 -5.88 -28.11 -21.99
CA LEU A 439 -5.96 -27.21 -23.14
C LEU A 439 -6.02 -27.94 -24.48
N MET A 440 -5.49 -29.18 -24.58
CA MET A 440 -5.58 -29.95 -25.81
C MET A 440 -6.89 -30.74 -25.86
N GLU A 441 -7.88 -30.25 -26.61
CA GLU A 441 -9.23 -30.86 -26.71
C GLU A 441 -9.25 -32.38 -26.88
N ASN A 442 -8.42 -32.91 -27.79
CA ASN A 442 -8.31 -34.34 -28.01
C ASN A 442 -7.81 -35.14 -26.77
N ARG A 443 -7.03 -34.51 -25.91
CA ARG A 443 -6.51 -35.11 -24.67
C ARG A 443 -7.52 -35.01 -23.55
N LYS A 444 -8.22 -33.87 -23.46
CA LYS A 444 -9.28 -33.59 -22.48
C LYS A 444 -10.37 -34.65 -22.54
N GLU A 445 -10.95 -34.93 -23.72
CA GLU A 445 -12.03 -35.94 -23.88
C GLU A 445 -11.57 -37.35 -23.52
N LEU A 446 -10.31 -37.71 -23.81
CA LEU A 446 -9.77 -39.02 -23.52
C LEU A 446 -9.55 -39.29 -22.03
N ILE A 447 -9.23 -38.27 -21.26
CA ILE A 447 -8.87 -38.38 -19.85
C ILE A 447 -9.99 -37.84 -18.94
N LEU A 448 -10.41 -36.57 -19.06
CA LEU A 448 -11.40 -35.96 -18.19
C LEU A 448 -12.82 -36.51 -18.40
N GLY A 449 -13.12 -37.06 -19.57
CA GLY A 449 -14.38 -37.79 -19.79
C GLY A 449 -14.46 -39.18 -19.12
N ARG A 450 -13.35 -39.69 -18.56
CA ARG A 450 -13.27 -41.00 -17.92
C ARG A 450 -12.96 -40.99 -16.44
N TYR A 451 -12.28 -39.95 -15.97
CA TYR A 451 -11.77 -39.81 -14.60
C TYR A 451 -12.22 -38.50 -13.98
N THR A 452 -12.35 -38.48 -12.66
CA THR A 452 -12.59 -37.23 -11.94
C THR A 452 -11.34 -36.36 -11.96
N ILE A 453 -11.48 -35.05 -11.75
CA ILE A 453 -10.36 -34.13 -11.74
C ILE A 453 -9.36 -34.46 -10.61
N GLU A 454 -9.87 -34.94 -9.46
CA GLU A 454 -9.08 -35.39 -8.32
C GLU A 454 -8.22 -36.62 -8.73
N THR A 455 -8.81 -37.54 -9.46
CA THR A 455 -8.08 -38.73 -9.98
C THR A 455 -7.01 -38.34 -10.99
N VAL A 456 -7.31 -37.35 -11.86
CA VAL A 456 -6.35 -36.85 -12.86
C VAL A 456 -5.18 -36.12 -12.18
N ALA A 457 -5.45 -35.20 -11.26
CA ALA A 457 -4.41 -34.50 -10.53
C ALA A 457 -3.51 -35.45 -9.73
N SER A 458 -4.13 -36.45 -9.05
CA SER A 458 -3.42 -37.48 -8.31
C SER A 458 -2.58 -38.38 -9.21
N ALA A 459 -3.08 -38.70 -10.40
CA ALA A 459 -2.38 -39.51 -11.37
C ALA A 459 -1.17 -38.79 -11.97
N ILE A 460 -1.29 -37.50 -12.25
CA ILE A 460 -0.19 -36.64 -12.67
C ILE A 460 0.89 -36.60 -11.59
N ALA A 461 0.52 -36.33 -10.34
CA ALA A 461 1.46 -36.37 -9.23
C ALA A 461 2.19 -37.70 -9.10
N LYS A 462 1.50 -38.83 -9.30
CA LYS A 462 2.08 -40.18 -9.23
C LYS A 462 3.04 -40.50 -10.38
N ILE A 463 2.86 -39.91 -11.57
CA ILE A 463 3.80 -40.05 -12.69
C ILE A 463 5.16 -39.44 -12.33
N PHE A 464 5.17 -38.28 -11.71
CA PHE A 464 6.39 -37.56 -11.35
C PHE A 464 6.96 -38.00 -9.99
N LEU A 465 6.10 -38.40 -9.05
CA LEU A 465 6.44 -38.81 -7.69
C LEU A 465 5.82 -40.15 -7.34
N PRO A 466 6.35 -41.27 -7.84
CA PRO A 466 5.73 -42.62 -7.73
C PRO A 466 5.51 -43.13 -6.29
N GLU A 467 6.30 -42.63 -5.33
CA GLU A 467 6.23 -43.03 -3.92
C GLU A 467 5.22 -42.25 -3.10
N MET A 468 4.61 -41.19 -3.68
CA MET A 468 3.67 -40.30 -2.98
C MET A 468 2.32 -41.01 -2.74
N LYS A 469 1.85 -41.01 -1.50
CA LYS A 469 0.52 -41.46 -1.11
C LYS A 469 -0.42 -40.25 -1.03
N LEU A 470 -1.37 -40.19 -1.93
CA LEU A 470 -2.42 -39.17 -1.97
C LEU A 470 -3.65 -39.71 -1.21
N ALA A 471 -4.12 -38.93 -0.24
CA ALA A 471 -5.04 -39.43 0.79
C ALA A 471 -6.51 -39.60 0.35
N SER A 472 -6.90 -39.17 -0.87
CA SER A 472 -8.31 -39.00 -1.24
C SER A 472 -8.79 -39.85 -2.45
N VAL A 473 -7.95 -40.62 -3.12
CA VAL A 473 -8.29 -41.31 -4.39
C VAL A 473 -7.97 -42.78 -4.35
N ASP A 474 -8.82 -43.61 -5.01
CA ASP A 474 -8.59 -45.02 -5.20
C ASP A 474 -7.26 -45.26 -5.96
N GLU A 475 -6.33 -45.97 -5.32
CA GLU A 475 -4.97 -46.19 -5.83
C GLU A 475 -4.95 -46.97 -7.15
N PHE A 476 -5.93 -47.86 -7.37
CA PHE A 476 -6.07 -48.63 -8.61
C PHE A 476 -6.54 -47.72 -9.77
N GLU A 477 -7.55 -46.89 -9.53
CA GLU A 477 -8.06 -45.92 -10.50
C GLU A 477 -7.00 -44.88 -10.85
N CYS A 478 -6.29 -44.36 -9.87
CA CYS A 478 -5.17 -43.45 -10.04
C CYS A 478 -4.05 -44.05 -10.91
N SER A 479 -3.64 -45.28 -10.64
CA SER A 479 -2.60 -45.96 -11.42
C SER A 479 -3.04 -46.32 -12.86
N LYS A 480 -4.34 -46.49 -13.08
CA LYS A 480 -4.90 -46.68 -14.41
C LYS A 480 -4.93 -45.37 -15.19
N CYS A 481 -5.37 -44.30 -14.53
CA CYS A 481 -5.37 -42.95 -15.09
C CYS A 481 -3.96 -42.49 -15.47
N ALA A 482 -2.95 -42.71 -14.61
CA ALA A 482 -1.55 -42.39 -14.89
C ALA A 482 -1.05 -43.06 -16.19
N ARG A 483 -1.33 -44.35 -16.37
CA ARG A 483 -0.97 -45.04 -17.62
C ARG A 483 -1.69 -44.51 -18.85
N ASP A 484 -2.95 -44.10 -18.73
CA ASP A 484 -3.69 -43.48 -19.82
C ASP A 484 -3.16 -42.07 -20.16
N ILE A 485 -2.76 -41.29 -19.14
CA ILE A 485 -2.08 -40.00 -19.32
C ILE A 485 -0.75 -40.18 -20.06
N GLU A 486 0.11 -41.09 -19.62
CA GLU A 486 1.40 -41.36 -20.29
C GLU A 486 1.22 -41.73 -21.76
N ARG A 487 0.19 -42.56 -22.08
CA ARG A 487 -0.13 -42.90 -23.46
C ARG A 487 -0.61 -41.73 -24.30
N VAL A 488 -1.33 -40.78 -23.69
CA VAL A 488 -1.82 -39.57 -24.35
C VAL A 488 -0.68 -38.57 -24.57
N LEU A 489 0.21 -38.44 -23.60
CA LEU A 489 1.37 -37.54 -23.70
C LEU A 489 2.43 -38.04 -24.68
N SER A 490 2.54 -39.39 -24.89
CA SER A 490 3.50 -39.98 -25.82
C SER A 490 3.04 -39.96 -27.30
N ARG A 491 1.85 -39.49 -27.57
CA ARG A 491 1.28 -39.29 -28.92
C ARG A 491 1.30 -37.83 -29.32
#